data_24160ae121638405af6a5ec43802c906
#
_entry.id   24160ae121638405af6a5ec43802c906
#
_cell.length_a   1.000
_cell.length_b   1.000
_cell.length_c   1.000
_cell.angle_alpha   90.00
_cell.angle_beta   90.00
_cell.angle_gamma   90.00
#
_symmetry.space_group_name_H-M   'P 1'
#
loop_
_entity.id
_entity.type
_entity.pdbx_description
1 polymer ?
#
loop_
_entity_poly.entity_id
_entity_poly.type
_entity_poly.pdbx_seq_one_letter_code
_entity_poly.pdbx_strand_id
1 'polypeptide(L)'
;MIDVDALTVRFKTVAGAVDAVRDASFHVAQGEVFGLVGESGSGKSTILRALSGLTPIAQGTVRIARQGGVAQKRAVQMVFQDPYGSLHPRFTVDQTLREPLRINGIRQHEERIVNALREVGLDASFRFRYPHQLSGGQRQRVAIARALIVEPRVLLLDEPTSALDVSVQAEILNLLKRLHRERNLTMILVTHNLAVVSFLCSRVAIMRNGEIVEELDVEKIRAKQVDNEYSRSLLLATNGYQRKAADALGIDTAP
;
A
#
# COMPACT_ATOMS: atom_id res chain seq x y z
N MET A 1 5.72 -3.65 15.26
CA MET A 1 4.25 -3.53 15.18
C MET A 1 3.61 -4.67 14.38
N ILE A 2 4.20 -5.06 13.27
CA ILE A 2 3.80 -6.22 12.47
C ILE A 2 4.95 -7.19 12.46
N ASP A 3 4.70 -8.43 12.88
CA ASP A 3 5.67 -9.52 12.85
C ASP A 3 5.14 -10.60 11.93
N VAL A 4 5.90 -10.94 10.91
CA VAL A 4 5.63 -12.02 9.95
C VAL A 4 6.75 -13.04 10.10
N ASP A 5 6.39 -14.29 10.38
CA ASP A 5 7.32 -15.36 10.66
C ASP A 5 6.97 -16.59 9.83
N ALA A 6 7.90 -17.02 8.98
CA ALA A 6 7.82 -18.18 8.09
C ALA A 6 6.52 -18.25 7.26
N LEU A 7 6.03 -17.09 6.78
CA LEU A 7 4.75 -17.00 6.08
C LEU A 7 4.79 -17.75 4.75
N THR A 8 3.91 -18.74 4.61
CA THR A 8 3.67 -19.45 3.35
C THR A 8 2.20 -19.32 2.95
N VAL A 9 1.97 -18.90 1.72
CA VAL A 9 0.62 -18.77 1.14
C VAL A 9 0.51 -19.67 -0.07
N ARG A 10 -0.45 -20.61 -0.03
CA ARG A 10 -0.66 -21.64 -1.03
C ARG A 10 -2.00 -21.50 -1.72
N PHE A 11 -1.99 -21.55 -3.04
CA PHE A 11 -3.19 -21.63 -3.87
C PHE A 11 -3.34 -23.02 -4.49
N LYS A 12 -4.57 -23.52 -4.50
CA LYS A 12 -4.93 -24.72 -5.25
C LYS A 12 -5.27 -24.31 -6.68
N THR A 13 -4.59 -24.89 -7.65
CA THR A 13 -4.84 -24.70 -9.08
C THR A 13 -5.24 -26.02 -9.74
N VAL A 14 -5.73 -25.98 -10.96
CA VAL A 14 -6.03 -27.18 -11.74
C VAL A 14 -4.78 -28.05 -11.96
N ALA A 15 -3.60 -27.42 -12.07
CA ALA A 15 -2.32 -28.08 -12.25
C ALA A 15 -1.65 -28.55 -10.94
N GLY A 16 -2.29 -28.34 -9.78
CA GLY A 16 -1.75 -28.67 -8.47
C GLY A 16 -1.69 -27.48 -7.50
N ALA A 17 -0.96 -27.64 -6.40
CA ALA A 17 -0.76 -26.58 -5.43
C ALA A 17 0.45 -25.72 -5.81
N VAL A 18 0.29 -24.37 -5.70
CA VAL A 18 1.37 -23.40 -5.97
C VAL A 18 1.58 -22.54 -4.73
N ASP A 19 2.79 -22.50 -4.23
CA ASP A 19 3.19 -21.60 -3.15
C ASP A 19 3.55 -20.22 -3.74
N ALA A 20 2.62 -19.28 -3.60
CA ALA A 20 2.80 -17.90 -4.07
C ALA A 20 3.68 -17.07 -3.13
N VAL A 21 3.79 -17.47 -1.86
CA VAL A 21 4.73 -16.95 -0.87
C VAL A 21 5.33 -18.15 -0.15
N ARG A 22 6.64 -18.14 0.07
CA ARG A 22 7.41 -19.22 0.66
C ARG A 22 8.28 -18.66 1.78
N ASP A 23 8.05 -19.13 3.00
CA ASP A 23 8.89 -18.86 4.17
C ASP A 23 9.29 -17.38 4.35
N ALA A 24 8.36 -16.45 4.04
CA ALA A 24 8.65 -15.03 4.14
C ALA A 24 8.62 -14.57 5.60
N SER A 25 9.72 -13.98 6.07
CA SER A 25 9.85 -13.43 7.41
C SER A 25 10.33 -11.99 7.36
N PHE A 26 9.64 -11.08 8.05
CA PHE A 26 10.02 -9.68 8.19
C PHE A 26 9.29 -9.02 9.35
N HIS A 27 9.83 -7.90 9.81
CA HIS A 27 9.26 -7.07 10.87
C HIS A 27 9.02 -5.65 10.38
N VAL A 28 7.89 -5.05 10.81
CA VAL A 28 7.61 -3.62 10.56
C VAL A 28 7.35 -2.93 11.88
N ALA A 29 8.13 -1.90 12.19
CA ALA A 29 8.00 -1.11 13.40
C ALA A 29 6.72 -0.24 13.37
N GLN A 30 6.29 0.26 14.52
CA GLN A 30 5.19 1.22 14.57
C GLN A 30 5.62 2.54 13.94
N GLY A 31 4.74 3.09 13.08
CA GLY A 31 5.02 4.33 12.36
C GLY A 31 6.09 4.18 11.27
N GLU A 32 6.44 2.96 10.88
CA GLU A 32 7.35 2.70 9.78
C GLU A 32 6.61 2.62 8.45
N VAL A 33 7.25 3.07 7.37
CA VAL A 33 6.85 2.78 5.99
C VAL A 33 7.80 1.74 5.42
N PHE A 34 7.31 0.51 5.26
CA PHE A 34 8.06 -0.64 4.77
C PHE A 34 7.68 -0.96 3.32
N GLY A 35 8.67 -1.13 2.45
CA GLY A 35 8.48 -1.46 1.04
C GLY A 35 8.55 -2.97 0.77
N LEU A 36 7.71 -3.48 -0.12
CA LEU A 36 7.86 -4.80 -0.74
C LEU A 36 8.04 -4.60 -2.24
N VAL A 37 9.20 -4.98 -2.77
CA VAL A 37 9.59 -4.73 -4.17
C VAL A 37 9.96 -6.03 -4.86
N GLY A 38 9.75 -6.11 -6.15
CA GLY A 38 10.09 -7.28 -6.97
C GLY A 38 9.26 -7.31 -8.26
N GLU A 39 9.55 -8.22 -9.15
CA GLU A 39 8.85 -8.41 -10.41
C GLU A 39 7.36 -8.76 -10.22
N SER A 40 6.57 -8.60 -11.29
CA SER A 40 5.18 -9.05 -11.31
C SER A 40 5.11 -10.57 -11.02
N GLY A 41 4.16 -10.97 -10.17
CA GLY A 41 4.03 -12.37 -9.77
C GLY A 41 4.99 -12.85 -8.67
N SER A 42 5.86 -12.00 -8.11
CA SER A 42 6.79 -12.40 -7.03
C SER A 42 6.13 -12.65 -5.66
N GLY A 43 4.81 -12.44 -5.52
CA GLY A 43 4.08 -12.74 -4.27
C GLY A 43 3.73 -11.52 -3.40
N LYS A 44 4.14 -10.30 -3.76
CA LYS A 44 3.96 -9.06 -2.95
C LYS A 44 2.51 -8.79 -2.56
N SER A 45 1.61 -8.70 -3.53
CA SER A 45 0.17 -8.49 -3.28
C SER A 45 -0.46 -9.64 -2.49
N THR A 46 0.09 -10.85 -2.62
CA THR A 46 -0.34 -12.01 -1.85
C THR A 46 0.00 -11.84 -0.37
N ILE A 47 1.18 -11.31 -0.03
CA ILE A 47 1.53 -10.96 1.34
C ILE A 47 0.53 -9.93 1.89
N LEU A 48 0.25 -8.83 1.17
CA LEU A 48 -0.71 -7.83 1.65
C LEU A 48 -2.10 -8.43 1.90
N ARG A 49 -2.57 -9.30 1.01
CA ARG A 49 -3.85 -9.99 1.17
C ARG A 49 -3.85 -10.93 2.37
N ALA A 50 -2.75 -11.61 2.66
CA ALA A 50 -2.61 -12.44 3.85
C ALA A 50 -2.63 -11.59 5.13
N LEU A 51 -1.90 -10.46 5.16
CA LEU A 51 -1.89 -9.51 6.28
C LEU A 51 -3.26 -8.89 6.54
N SER A 52 -4.05 -8.62 5.50
CA SER A 52 -5.41 -8.10 5.63
C SER A 52 -6.46 -9.18 5.98
N GLY A 53 -6.06 -10.45 5.99
CA GLY A 53 -6.97 -11.59 6.22
C GLY A 53 -7.86 -11.95 5.03
N LEU A 54 -7.55 -11.42 3.84
CA LEU A 54 -8.26 -11.72 2.58
C LEU A 54 -7.82 -13.05 1.94
N THR A 55 -6.63 -13.54 2.31
CA THR A 55 -6.10 -14.81 1.81
C THR A 55 -5.67 -15.67 3.02
N PRO A 56 -6.06 -16.95 3.07
CA PRO A 56 -5.66 -17.83 4.15
C PRO A 56 -4.16 -18.11 4.12
N ILE A 57 -3.56 -18.22 5.30
CA ILE A 57 -2.16 -18.58 5.52
C ILE A 57 -2.08 -20.10 5.55
N ALA A 58 -1.15 -20.68 4.77
CA ALA A 58 -0.91 -22.13 4.75
C ALA A 58 0.04 -22.56 5.88
N GLN A 59 1.10 -21.77 6.13
CA GLN A 59 2.08 -22.00 7.21
C GLN A 59 2.61 -20.65 7.72
N GLY A 60 3.22 -20.66 8.89
CA GLY A 60 3.77 -19.48 9.53
C GLY A 60 2.76 -18.68 10.34
N THR A 61 3.16 -17.52 10.81
CA THR A 61 2.33 -16.64 11.64
C THR A 61 2.43 -15.17 11.22
N VAL A 62 1.30 -14.47 11.38
CA VAL A 62 1.22 -13.01 11.25
C VAL A 62 0.68 -12.45 12.55
N ARG A 63 1.45 -11.60 13.20
CA ARG A 63 1.07 -10.91 14.43
C ARG A 63 1.05 -9.41 14.17
N ILE A 64 -0.09 -8.78 14.43
CA ILE A 64 -0.24 -7.33 14.35
C ILE A 64 -0.59 -6.86 15.74
N ALA A 65 0.24 -5.98 16.31
CA ALA A 65 0.09 -5.53 17.68
C ALA A 65 -1.29 -4.92 17.92
N ARG A 66 -2.03 -5.50 18.87
CA ARG A 66 -3.34 -4.99 19.32
C ARG A 66 -3.10 -3.95 20.41
N GLN A 67 -3.66 -2.78 20.24
CA GLN A 67 -3.75 -1.78 21.31
C GLN A 67 -5.19 -1.26 21.38
N GLY A 68 -5.73 -1.17 22.59
CA GLY A 68 -6.97 -0.43 22.86
C GLY A 68 -8.27 -1.08 22.37
N GLY A 69 -8.38 -2.41 22.29
CA GLY A 69 -9.67 -3.10 22.03
C GLY A 69 -10.26 -2.93 20.62
N VAL A 70 -9.52 -2.33 19.68
CA VAL A 70 -9.96 -2.19 18.28
C VAL A 70 -9.91 -3.54 17.59
N ALA A 71 -11.00 -3.94 16.92
CA ALA A 71 -11.03 -5.17 16.13
C ALA A 71 -9.95 -5.15 15.04
N GLN A 72 -9.24 -6.26 14.84
CA GLN A 72 -8.14 -6.37 13.87
C GLN A 72 -8.55 -5.93 12.46
N LYS A 73 -9.77 -6.27 12.01
CA LYS A 73 -10.33 -5.87 10.71
C LYS A 73 -10.44 -4.35 10.53
N ARG A 74 -10.61 -3.59 11.61
CA ARG A 74 -10.63 -2.13 11.58
C ARG A 74 -9.21 -1.55 11.64
N ALA A 75 -8.32 -2.21 12.39
CA ALA A 75 -6.95 -1.73 12.59
C ALA A 75 -6.08 -1.79 11.33
N VAL A 76 -6.40 -2.70 10.40
CA VAL A 76 -5.68 -2.91 9.14
C VAL A 76 -6.62 -2.62 7.98
N GLN A 77 -6.25 -1.68 7.13
CA GLN A 77 -7.00 -1.36 5.91
C GLN A 77 -6.10 -1.45 4.69
N MET A 78 -6.70 -1.72 3.53
CA MET A 78 -5.97 -1.90 2.29
C MET A 78 -6.48 -0.96 1.19
N VAL A 79 -5.55 -0.35 0.48
CA VAL A 79 -5.79 0.37 -0.78
C VAL A 79 -5.31 -0.53 -1.91
N PHE A 80 -6.21 -0.87 -2.81
CA PHE A 80 -5.95 -1.79 -3.93
C PHE A 80 -5.35 -1.08 -5.13
N GLN A 81 -4.67 -1.83 -5.97
CA GLN A 81 -3.99 -1.37 -7.19
C GLN A 81 -4.92 -0.69 -8.18
N ASP A 82 -6.12 -1.22 -8.39
CA ASP A 82 -7.09 -0.70 -9.35
C ASP A 82 -8.14 0.20 -8.65
N PRO A 83 -8.05 1.52 -8.81
CA PRO A 83 -9.05 2.43 -8.25
C PRO A 83 -10.41 2.32 -8.93
N TYR A 84 -10.47 1.80 -10.16
CA TYR A 84 -11.74 1.56 -10.88
C TYR A 84 -12.49 0.36 -10.29
N GLY A 85 -11.81 -0.78 -10.14
CA GLY A 85 -12.40 -1.97 -9.56
C GLY A 85 -12.64 -1.88 -8.06
N SER A 86 -11.97 -0.96 -7.37
CA SER A 86 -12.11 -0.81 -5.92
C SER A 86 -13.34 0.01 -5.49
N LEU A 87 -13.96 0.80 -6.38
CA LEU A 87 -15.16 1.60 -6.10
C LEU A 87 -16.39 1.00 -6.81
N HIS A 88 -17.46 0.77 -6.06
CA HIS A 88 -18.70 0.24 -6.65
C HIS A 88 -19.31 1.26 -7.63
N PRO A 89 -19.53 0.94 -8.92
CA PRO A 89 -19.86 1.93 -9.96
C PRO A 89 -21.21 2.63 -9.76
N ARG A 90 -22.11 2.02 -8.99
CA ARG A 90 -23.46 2.54 -8.71
C ARG A 90 -23.57 3.27 -7.37
N PHE A 91 -22.47 3.32 -6.59
CA PHE A 91 -22.45 4.05 -5.32
C PHE A 91 -21.86 5.43 -5.52
N THR A 92 -22.48 6.41 -4.90
CA THR A 92 -21.87 7.74 -4.76
C THR A 92 -20.64 7.64 -3.84
N VAL A 93 -19.80 8.66 -3.87
CA VAL A 93 -18.68 8.79 -2.93
C VAL A 93 -19.18 8.75 -1.48
N ASP A 94 -20.30 9.40 -1.18
CA ASP A 94 -20.92 9.35 0.16
C ASP A 94 -21.25 7.92 0.58
N GLN A 95 -21.92 7.17 -0.28
CA GLN A 95 -22.29 5.78 -0.01
C GLN A 95 -21.04 4.90 0.20
N THR A 96 -20.02 5.11 -0.64
CA THR A 96 -18.73 4.41 -0.56
C THR A 96 -18.01 4.65 0.76
N LEU A 97 -18.01 5.89 1.25
CA LEU A 97 -17.36 6.26 2.52
C LEU A 97 -18.23 5.92 3.75
N ARG A 98 -19.54 5.88 3.60
CA ARG A 98 -20.49 5.52 4.65
C ARG A 98 -20.48 4.04 4.99
N GLU A 99 -20.24 3.18 4.00
CA GLU A 99 -20.27 1.72 4.15
C GLU A 99 -19.30 1.21 5.25
N PRO A 100 -17.99 1.53 5.24
CA PRO A 100 -17.08 1.10 6.30
C PRO A 100 -17.44 1.65 7.69
N LEU A 101 -18.02 2.84 7.77
CA LEU A 101 -18.53 3.39 9.04
C LEU A 101 -19.68 2.55 9.59
N ARG A 102 -20.64 2.19 8.74
CA ARG A 102 -21.80 1.35 9.11
C ARG A 102 -21.36 -0.05 9.57
N ILE A 103 -20.47 -0.70 8.81
CA ILE A 103 -19.94 -2.03 9.13
C ILE A 103 -19.24 -2.06 10.49
N ASN A 104 -18.54 -0.97 10.85
CA ASN A 104 -17.83 -0.86 12.12
C ASN A 104 -18.65 -0.19 13.24
N GLY A 105 -19.93 0.10 13.05
CA GLY A 105 -20.79 0.71 14.06
C GLY A 105 -20.36 2.13 14.47
N ILE A 106 -19.62 2.82 13.62
CA ILE A 106 -19.13 4.18 13.88
C ILE A 106 -20.26 5.18 13.61
N ARG A 107 -20.46 6.12 14.52
CA ARG A 107 -21.49 7.18 14.41
C ARG A 107 -20.95 8.44 13.72
N GLN A 108 -21.80 9.48 13.58
CA GLN A 108 -21.45 10.79 12.99
C GLN A 108 -20.94 10.69 11.53
N HIS A 109 -21.65 9.94 10.70
CA HIS A 109 -21.22 9.64 9.32
C HIS A 109 -20.97 10.91 8.50
N GLU A 110 -21.87 11.91 8.57
CA GLU A 110 -21.80 13.15 7.78
C GLU A 110 -20.48 13.90 7.99
N GLU A 111 -20.18 14.18 9.25
CA GLU A 111 -18.99 14.91 9.65
C GLU A 111 -17.71 14.14 9.27
N ARG A 112 -17.70 12.83 9.54
CA ARG A 112 -16.55 11.95 9.19
C ARG A 112 -16.31 11.89 7.69
N ILE A 113 -17.35 11.83 6.87
CA ILE A 113 -17.25 11.81 5.41
C ILE A 113 -16.66 13.12 4.90
N VAL A 114 -17.18 14.26 5.38
CA VAL A 114 -16.65 15.58 4.98
C VAL A 114 -15.19 15.73 5.38
N ASN A 115 -14.82 15.32 6.59
CA ASN A 115 -13.46 15.40 7.08
C ASN A 115 -12.52 14.46 6.29
N ALA A 116 -12.95 13.23 5.99
CA ALA A 116 -12.16 12.28 5.19
C ALA A 116 -11.91 12.79 3.76
N LEU A 117 -12.90 13.44 3.13
CA LEU A 117 -12.72 14.05 1.81
C LEU A 117 -11.72 15.22 1.88
N ARG A 118 -11.88 16.13 2.84
CA ARG A 118 -10.96 17.25 3.04
C ARG A 118 -9.53 16.78 3.27
N GLU A 119 -9.35 15.73 4.05
CA GLU A 119 -8.05 15.15 4.37
C GLU A 119 -7.31 14.61 3.13
N VAL A 120 -8.03 14.08 2.15
CA VAL A 120 -7.45 13.66 0.88
C VAL A 120 -7.45 14.77 -0.18
N GLY A 121 -7.77 16.01 0.19
CA GLY A 121 -7.75 17.17 -0.72
C GLY A 121 -8.92 17.21 -1.70
N LEU A 122 -10.08 16.66 -1.31
CA LEU A 122 -11.32 16.74 -2.08
C LEU A 122 -12.33 17.62 -1.37
N ASP A 123 -13.07 18.43 -2.15
CA ASP A 123 -14.17 19.25 -1.64
C ASP A 123 -15.36 18.38 -1.22
N ALA A 124 -16.14 18.86 -0.25
CA ALA A 124 -17.31 18.14 0.27
C ALA A 124 -18.38 17.86 -0.79
N SER A 125 -18.46 18.65 -1.86
CA SER A 125 -19.39 18.44 -2.98
C SER A 125 -19.12 17.14 -3.75
N PHE A 126 -17.91 16.59 -3.64
CA PHE A 126 -17.58 15.29 -4.24
C PHE A 126 -18.42 14.14 -3.69
N ARG A 127 -19.02 14.28 -2.52
CA ARG A 127 -19.91 13.27 -1.90
C ARG A 127 -20.97 12.75 -2.85
N PHE A 128 -21.52 13.64 -3.67
CA PHE A 128 -22.67 13.33 -4.54
C PHE A 128 -22.27 12.79 -5.92
N ARG A 129 -20.95 12.72 -6.20
CA ARG A 129 -20.45 12.20 -7.46
C ARG A 129 -20.39 10.67 -7.46
N TYR A 130 -20.58 10.11 -8.64
CA TYR A 130 -20.34 8.70 -8.91
C TYR A 130 -18.91 8.47 -9.38
N PRO A 131 -18.35 7.24 -9.29
CA PRO A 131 -16.99 6.95 -9.73
C PRO A 131 -16.69 7.36 -11.17
N HIS A 132 -17.63 7.21 -12.09
CA HIS A 132 -17.46 7.61 -13.50
C HIS A 132 -17.33 9.12 -13.71
N GLN A 133 -17.70 9.93 -12.72
CA GLN A 133 -17.58 11.40 -12.74
C GLN A 133 -16.26 11.89 -12.12
N LEU A 134 -15.36 10.98 -11.76
CA LEU A 134 -14.09 11.28 -11.12
C LEU A 134 -12.93 10.95 -12.05
N SER A 135 -11.85 11.77 -12.00
CA SER A 135 -10.58 11.41 -12.62
C SER A 135 -9.91 10.22 -11.91
N GLY A 136 -8.89 9.61 -12.51
CA GLY A 136 -8.13 8.52 -11.89
C GLY A 136 -7.56 8.90 -10.51
N GLY A 137 -6.93 10.06 -10.43
CA GLY A 137 -6.37 10.57 -9.16
C GLY A 137 -7.44 10.89 -8.12
N GLN A 138 -8.61 11.41 -8.53
CA GLN A 138 -9.75 11.64 -7.62
C GLN A 138 -10.31 10.32 -7.10
N ARG A 139 -10.43 9.28 -7.93
CA ARG A 139 -10.84 7.93 -7.49
C ARG A 139 -9.85 7.35 -6.49
N GLN A 140 -8.55 7.50 -6.75
CA GLN A 140 -7.51 7.04 -5.84
C GLN A 140 -7.60 7.76 -4.48
N ARG A 141 -7.83 9.07 -4.47
CA ARG A 141 -8.06 9.84 -3.24
C ARG A 141 -9.29 9.34 -2.48
N VAL A 142 -10.39 9.00 -3.17
CA VAL A 142 -11.58 8.40 -2.54
C VAL A 142 -11.28 7.01 -1.98
N ALA A 143 -10.50 6.17 -2.68
CA ALA A 143 -10.10 4.86 -2.19
C ALA A 143 -9.22 4.97 -0.92
N ILE A 144 -8.30 5.94 -0.88
CA ILE A 144 -7.50 6.26 0.31
C ILE A 144 -8.40 6.76 1.45
N ALA A 145 -9.34 7.69 1.18
CA ALA A 145 -10.28 8.19 2.18
C ALA A 145 -11.13 7.07 2.78
N ARG A 146 -11.61 6.13 1.94
CA ARG A 146 -12.36 4.95 2.38
C ARG A 146 -11.57 4.07 3.35
N ALA A 147 -10.30 3.86 3.07
CA ALA A 147 -9.42 3.09 3.96
C ALA A 147 -9.17 3.83 5.29
N LEU A 148 -9.01 5.15 5.25
CA LEU A 148 -8.65 5.96 6.41
C LEU A 148 -9.83 6.34 7.31
N ILE A 149 -11.07 6.32 6.80
CA ILE A 149 -12.26 6.83 7.52
C ILE A 149 -12.58 6.04 8.79
N VAL A 150 -12.12 4.79 8.87
CA VAL A 150 -12.25 3.94 10.06
C VAL A 150 -11.08 4.09 11.05
N GLU A 151 -10.16 5.02 10.77
CA GLU A 151 -8.99 5.32 11.60
C GLU A 151 -8.10 4.08 11.83
N PRO A 152 -7.57 3.47 10.75
CA PRO A 152 -6.69 2.31 10.87
C PRO A 152 -5.34 2.72 11.47
N ARG A 153 -4.60 1.73 11.98
CA ARG A 153 -3.20 1.90 12.41
C ARG A 153 -2.22 1.43 11.35
N VAL A 154 -2.66 0.49 10.54
CA VAL A 154 -1.89 -0.09 9.45
C VAL A 154 -2.61 0.17 8.14
N LEU A 155 -1.89 0.74 7.18
CA LEU A 155 -2.36 0.95 5.83
C LEU A 155 -1.51 0.10 4.87
N LEU A 156 -2.15 -0.85 4.22
CA LEU A 156 -1.55 -1.69 3.19
C LEU A 156 -1.82 -1.06 1.82
N LEU A 157 -0.77 -0.81 1.05
CA LEU A 157 -0.81 -0.08 -0.21
C LEU A 157 -0.34 -1.01 -1.34
N ASP A 158 -1.26 -1.53 -2.13
CA ASP A 158 -0.96 -2.40 -3.27
C ASP A 158 -0.86 -1.56 -4.54
N GLU A 159 0.35 -1.24 -4.97
CA GLU A 159 0.66 -0.42 -6.14
C GLU A 159 -0.22 0.85 -6.29
N PRO A 160 -0.29 1.73 -5.27
CA PRO A 160 -1.32 2.77 -5.16
C PRO A 160 -1.24 3.85 -6.24
N THR A 161 -0.23 3.83 -7.10
CA THR A 161 0.01 4.85 -8.13
C THR A 161 0.26 4.29 -9.52
N SER A 162 0.27 2.96 -9.71
CA SER A 162 0.67 2.31 -10.98
C SER A 162 -0.25 2.63 -12.18
N ALA A 163 -1.53 2.93 -11.92
CA ALA A 163 -2.52 3.25 -12.95
C ALA A 163 -2.68 4.76 -13.22
N LEU A 164 -1.78 5.60 -12.67
CA LEU A 164 -1.87 7.05 -12.75
C LEU A 164 -0.72 7.63 -13.59
N ASP A 165 -0.96 8.79 -14.18
CA ASP A 165 0.11 9.58 -14.84
C ASP A 165 1.12 10.11 -13.80
N VAL A 166 2.31 10.51 -14.27
CA VAL A 166 3.46 10.86 -13.42
C VAL A 166 3.14 12.03 -12.46
N SER A 167 2.41 13.04 -12.94
CA SER A 167 2.08 14.21 -12.12
C SER A 167 1.12 13.84 -10.98
N VAL A 168 0.09 13.06 -11.30
CA VAL A 168 -0.89 12.59 -10.32
C VAL A 168 -0.25 11.56 -9.35
N GLN A 169 0.70 10.74 -9.83
CA GLN A 169 1.48 9.87 -8.92
C GLN A 169 2.18 10.68 -7.84
N ALA A 170 2.89 11.76 -8.24
CA ALA A 170 3.59 12.62 -7.29
C ALA A 170 2.64 13.22 -6.23
N GLU A 171 1.45 13.68 -6.66
CA GLU A 171 0.44 14.20 -5.74
C GLU A 171 -0.04 13.14 -4.73
N ILE A 172 -0.32 11.91 -5.19
CA ILE A 172 -0.76 10.81 -4.30
C ILE A 172 0.34 10.40 -3.33
N LEU A 173 1.60 10.34 -3.77
CA LEU A 173 2.73 10.01 -2.89
C LEU A 173 2.96 11.09 -1.83
N ASN A 174 2.87 12.37 -2.20
CA ASN A 174 2.92 13.48 -1.25
C ASN A 174 1.76 13.43 -0.24
N LEU A 175 0.55 13.11 -0.70
CA LEU A 175 -0.61 12.89 0.17
C LEU A 175 -0.34 11.76 1.18
N LEU A 176 0.14 10.60 0.73
CA LEU A 176 0.45 9.46 1.60
C LEU A 176 1.55 9.82 2.63
N LYS A 177 2.60 10.53 2.20
CA LYS A 177 3.68 11.00 3.09
C LYS A 177 3.16 11.96 4.17
N ARG A 178 2.26 12.88 3.82
CA ARG A 178 1.61 13.79 4.76
C ARG A 178 0.74 13.01 5.76
N LEU A 179 -0.14 12.14 5.27
CA LEU A 179 -1.03 11.32 6.10
C LEU A 179 -0.25 10.39 7.06
N HIS A 180 0.86 9.80 6.59
CA HIS A 180 1.76 9.02 7.43
C HIS A 180 2.28 9.84 8.63
N ARG A 181 2.77 11.07 8.39
CA ARG A 181 3.31 11.94 9.45
C ARG A 181 2.21 12.41 10.41
N GLU A 182 1.07 12.88 9.89
CA GLU A 182 -0.02 13.44 10.68
C GLU A 182 -0.70 12.41 11.58
N ARG A 183 -0.83 11.16 11.10
CA ARG A 183 -1.54 10.09 11.81
C ARG A 183 -0.62 9.02 12.43
N ASN A 184 0.69 9.15 12.28
CA ASN A 184 1.68 8.14 12.71
C ASN A 184 1.31 6.72 12.22
N LEU A 185 0.92 6.61 10.94
CA LEU A 185 0.47 5.36 10.33
C LEU A 185 1.65 4.42 10.12
N THR A 186 1.47 3.14 10.42
CA THR A 186 2.36 2.10 9.90
C THR A 186 1.89 1.73 8.50
N MET A 187 2.79 1.74 7.52
CA MET A 187 2.44 1.44 6.13
C MET A 187 3.27 0.30 5.57
N ILE A 188 2.66 -0.58 4.77
CA ILE A 188 3.37 -1.52 3.89
C ILE A 188 3.00 -1.16 2.46
N LEU A 189 4.01 -0.84 1.66
CA LEU A 189 3.87 -0.41 0.28
C LEU A 189 4.40 -1.48 -0.67
N VAL A 190 3.54 -2.00 -1.52
CA VAL A 190 3.94 -2.83 -2.68
C VAL A 190 4.11 -1.93 -3.89
N THR A 191 5.23 -2.03 -4.55
CA THR A 191 5.51 -1.34 -5.82
C THR A 191 6.64 -2.05 -6.57
N HIS A 192 6.70 -1.86 -7.88
CA HIS A 192 7.85 -2.22 -8.71
C HIS A 192 8.74 -1.00 -9.00
N ASN A 193 8.37 0.20 -8.54
CA ASN A 193 9.08 1.44 -8.78
C ASN A 193 9.96 1.83 -7.58
N LEU A 194 11.28 1.72 -7.75
CA LEU A 194 12.26 2.03 -6.69
C LEU A 194 12.35 3.53 -6.35
N ALA A 195 11.95 4.43 -7.27
CA ALA A 195 11.86 5.85 -6.94
C ALA A 195 10.76 6.12 -5.91
N VAL A 196 9.63 5.41 -6.02
CA VAL A 196 8.54 5.46 -5.03
C VAL A 196 9.01 4.94 -3.68
N VAL A 197 9.77 3.83 -3.66
CA VAL A 197 10.39 3.29 -2.43
C VAL A 197 11.31 4.30 -1.80
N SER A 198 12.23 4.86 -2.59
CA SER A 198 13.21 5.86 -2.11
C SER A 198 12.54 7.13 -1.57
N PHE A 199 11.35 7.48 -2.08
CA PHE A 199 10.62 8.67 -1.64
C PHE A 199 9.85 8.46 -0.34
N LEU A 200 9.24 7.27 -0.14
CA LEU A 200 8.26 7.05 0.92
C LEU A 200 8.72 6.08 2.01
N CYS A 201 9.51 5.05 1.66
CA CYS A 201 9.88 3.99 2.58
C CYS A 201 11.16 4.31 3.38
N SER A 202 11.31 3.68 4.55
CA SER A 202 12.55 3.65 5.33
C SER A 202 13.36 2.38 5.09
N ARG A 203 12.67 1.24 4.98
CA ARG A 203 13.25 -0.08 4.68
C ARG A 203 12.47 -0.77 3.59
N VAL A 204 13.08 -1.75 2.96
CA VAL A 204 12.46 -2.51 1.88
C VAL A 204 12.92 -3.96 1.91
N ALA A 205 11.99 -4.88 1.62
CA ALA A 205 12.29 -6.25 1.29
C ALA A 205 12.13 -6.47 -0.22
N ILE A 206 13.12 -7.12 -0.83
CA ILE A 206 13.13 -7.47 -2.25
C ILE A 206 12.67 -8.91 -2.38
N MET A 207 11.65 -9.12 -3.21
CA MET A 207 11.02 -10.42 -3.41
C MET A 207 11.28 -10.98 -4.80
N ARG A 208 11.58 -12.27 -4.85
CA ARG A 208 11.70 -13.05 -6.08
C ARG A 208 11.07 -14.44 -5.88
N ASN A 209 10.22 -14.88 -6.81
CA ASN A 209 9.62 -16.22 -6.82
C ASN A 209 8.96 -16.66 -5.49
N GLY A 210 8.31 -15.73 -4.79
CA GLY A 210 7.62 -16.00 -3.54
C GLY A 210 8.49 -15.87 -2.29
N GLU A 211 9.76 -15.58 -2.41
CA GLU A 211 10.74 -15.50 -1.30
C GLU A 211 11.25 -14.07 -1.14
N ILE A 212 11.62 -13.69 0.08
CA ILE A 212 12.38 -12.47 0.37
C ILE A 212 13.86 -12.83 0.15
N VAL A 213 14.49 -12.19 -0.83
CA VAL A 213 15.89 -12.45 -1.20
C VAL A 213 16.86 -11.49 -0.50
N GLU A 214 16.36 -10.31 -0.11
CA GLU A 214 17.18 -9.31 0.57
C GLU A 214 16.29 -8.30 1.29
N GLU A 215 16.72 -7.80 2.44
CA GLU A 215 16.11 -6.71 3.16
C GLU A 215 17.15 -5.60 3.40
N LEU A 216 16.78 -4.35 3.08
CA LEU A 216 17.69 -3.22 3.03
C LEU A 216 17.05 -1.95 3.61
N ASP A 217 17.88 -1.12 4.23
CA ASP A 217 17.56 0.28 4.43
C ASP A 217 17.55 1.02 3.09
N VAL A 218 16.61 1.94 2.90
CA VAL A 218 16.48 2.69 1.65
C VAL A 218 17.75 3.51 1.34
N GLU A 219 18.51 3.92 2.34
CA GLU A 219 19.80 4.59 2.16
C GLU A 219 20.82 3.74 1.38
N LYS A 220 20.83 2.41 1.60
CA LYS A 220 21.68 1.48 0.82
C LYS A 220 21.24 1.42 -0.64
N ILE A 221 19.93 1.49 -0.91
CA ILE A 221 19.40 1.56 -2.28
C ILE A 221 19.86 2.85 -2.97
N ARG A 222 19.74 4.00 -2.28
CA ARG A 222 20.20 5.31 -2.79
C ARG A 222 21.71 5.31 -3.07
N ALA A 223 22.49 4.70 -2.18
CA ALA A 223 23.93 4.56 -2.32
C ALA A 223 24.34 3.47 -3.34
N LYS A 224 23.39 2.73 -3.94
CA LYS A 224 23.62 1.57 -4.81
C LYS A 224 24.46 0.46 -4.16
N GLN A 225 24.41 0.36 -2.83
CA GLN A 225 25.10 -0.64 -2.01
C GLN A 225 24.16 -1.83 -1.78
N VAL A 226 24.08 -2.72 -2.73
CA VAL A 226 23.19 -3.88 -2.75
C VAL A 226 24.03 -5.13 -2.97
N ASP A 227 23.90 -6.11 -2.07
CA ASP A 227 24.75 -7.30 -2.07
C ASP A 227 24.20 -8.39 -3.00
N ASN A 228 22.88 -8.57 -3.04
CA ASN A 228 22.26 -9.60 -3.85
C ASN A 228 22.28 -9.24 -5.34
N GLU A 229 22.67 -10.19 -6.19
CA GLU A 229 22.79 -10.02 -7.65
C GLU A 229 21.46 -9.66 -8.31
N TYR A 230 20.36 -10.29 -7.87
CA TYR A 230 19.02 -10.00 -8.37
C TYR A 230 18.59 -8.58 -7.99
N SER A 231 18.84 -8.18 -6.75
CA SER A 231 18.54 -6.81 -6.27
C SER A 231 19.33 -5.77 -7.08
N ARG A 232 20.58 -6.08 -7.40
CA ARG A 232 21.42 -5.22 -8.24
C ARG A 232 20.88 -5.13 -9.67
N SER A 233 20.46 -6.25 -10.26
CA SER A 233 19.85 -6.26 -11.60
C SER A 233 18.54 -5.48 -11.66
N LEU A 234 17.72 -5.58 -10.61
CA LEU A 234 16.46 -4.83 -10.47
C LEU A 234 16.71 -3.32 -10.38
N LEU A 235 17.73 -2.89 -9.64
CA LEU A 235 18.18 -1.51 -9.56
C LEU A 235 18.64 -0.95 -10.92
N LEU A 236 19.41 -1.73 -11.67
CA LEU A 236 19.90 -1.34 -12.99
C LEU A 236 18.77 -1.21 -14.02
N ALA A 237 17.82 -2.15 -14.01
CA ALA A 237 16.68 -2.14 -14.92
C ALA A 237 15.76 -0.92 -14.68
N THR A 238 15.68 -0.44 -13.44
CA THR A 238 14.79 0.66 -13.05
C THR A 238 15.42 2.04 -13.29
N ASN A 239 16.73 2.15 -13.46
CA ASN A 239 17.45 3.44 -13.62
C ASN A 239 17.03 4.24 -14.86
N GLY A 240 16.59 3.59 -15.94
CA GLY A 240 16.07 4.28 -17.13
C GLY A 240 14.73 4.99 -16.91
N TYR A 241 13.91 4.48 -16.00
CA TYR A 241 12.59 5.03 -15.66
C TYR A 241 12.67 6.07 -14.52
N GLN A 242 13.66 5.93 -13.64
CA GLN A 242 13.81 6.72 -12.42
C GLN A 242 14.08 8.20 -12.65
N ARG A 243 14.88 8.60 -13.65
CA ARG A 243 15.16 10.01 -13.90
C ARG A 243 13.88 10.84 -14.09
N LYS A 244 12.95 10.37 -14.89
CA LYS A 244 11.69 11.09 -15.15
C LYS A 244 10.76 11.15 -13.94
N ALA A 245 10.72 10.10 -13.12
CA ALA A 245 9.86 10.04 -11.92
C ALA A 245 10.47 10.81 -10.76
N ALA A 246 11.77 10.80 -10.59
CA ALA A 246 12.49 11.55 -9.56
C ALA A 246 12.41 13.07 -9.77
N ASP A 247 12.56 13.53 -11.00
CA ASP A 247 12.40 14.94 -11.37
C ASP A 247 10.97 15.45 -11.04
N ALA A 248 9.95 14.61 -11.29
CA ALA A 248 8.55 14.94 -10.96
C ALA A 248 8.26 14.95 -9.44
N LEU A 249 9.03 14.23 -8.65
CA LEU A 249 8.90 14.16 -7.19
C LEU A 249 9.79 15.18 -6.46
N GLY A 250 10.62 15.94 -7.19
CA GLY A 250 11.58 16.87 -6.61
C GLY A 250 12.66 16.17 -5.78
N ILE A 251 12.99 14.93 -6.12
CA ILE A 251 14.08 14.18 -5.50
C ILE A 251 15.35 14.53 -6.26
N ASP A 252 16.28 15.20 -5.57
CA ASP A 252 17.60 15.48 -6.12
C ASP A 252 18.34 14.16 -6.39
N THR A 253 18.51 13.84 -7.67
CA THR A 253 19.26 12.66 -8.14
C THR A 253 20.66 13.06 -8.60
N ALA A 254 21.29 14.05 -7.93
CA ALA A 254 22.67 14.40 -8.20
C ALA A 254 23.60 13.18 -8.05
N PRO A 255 24.62 13.07 -8.91
CA PRO A 255 25.44 11.87 -9.12
C PRO A 255 26.23 11.41 -7.89
#